data_c6eb6da0a3910207b7899087285db24b
#
_entry.id   c6eb6da0a3910207b7899087285db24b
#
_cell.length_a   1.000
_cell.length_b   1.000
_cell.length_c   1.000
_cell.angle_alpha   90.00
_cell.angle_beta   90.00
_cell.angle_gamma   90.00
#
_symmetry.space_group_name_H-M   'P 1'
#
loop_
_entity.id
_entity.type
_entity.pdbx_description
1 polymer ?
#
loop_
_entity_poly.entity_id
_entity_poly.type
_entity_poly.pdbx_seq_one_letter_code
_entity_poly.pdbx_strand_id
1 'polypeptide(L)'
;MKTKLSLLCLPLVAALSWCSVAYGAEFAITPLRLSPRVAVFYGDPWDNGIVAIATPKGMVVVDASFSQTISQGFREAIQVEFKRNDFAYLINTHEHVCHVGGNAAYADIPIVGHESLRREMLKAGTDPQRVPDMLALSDQQIGAAREYFRKKDPKKLEDGSFAGIEQCWKIIQADYRGNPPVVPPTITFDREMTLHLGDVTVRLMYYGCAHGVADTVISIPEENLVLTGGVFYPTHVPIAGPATEEATPEIVDHWFVVMHGVLNDANENTRFLPSHGRAIMKKEQYVQFVSYLEKLWEGVRRAQAAGKTLEQTKAELPLTNFPEVAKLPNEELRGTQWEILDIHQQNIDHLWKVLGK
;
A
#
# COMPACT_ATOMS: atom_id res chain seq x y z
N MET A 1 -37.60 18.53 49.59
CA MET A 1 -36.62 19.11 48.67
C MET A 1 -35.58 18.04 48.31
N LYS A 2 -35.67 17.49 47.11
CA LYS A 2 -34.73 16.45 46.59
C LYS A 2 -33.87 17.11 45.54
N THR A 3 -32.60 17.32 45.84
CA THR A 3 -31.61 17.87 44.92
C THR A 3 -31.15 16.75 43.97
N LYS A 4 -31.40 16.91 42.69
CA LYS A 4 -30.86 16.05 41.63
C LYS A 4 -29.43 16.50 41.31
N LEU A 5 -28.47 15.61 41.50
CA LEU A 5 -27.11 15.74 41.01
C LEU A 5 -27.11 15.28 39.54
N SER A 6 -26.91 16.19 38.61
CA SER A 6 -26.66 15.89 37.18
C SER A 6 -25.18 15.55 37.02
N LEU A 7 -24.88 14.28 36.68
CA LEU A 7 -23.56 13.91 36.19
C LEU A 7 -23.45 14.40 34.73
N LEU A 8 -22.62 15.40 34.51
CA LEU A 8 -22.09 15.73 33.18
C LEU A 8 -21.03 14.71 32.78
N CYS A 9 -21.37 13.83 31.88
CA CYS A 9 -20.36 13.05 31.13
C CYS A 9 -19.66 13.96 30.12
N LEU A 10 -18.45 14.38 30.42
CA LEU A 10 -17.53 14.96 29.46
C LEU A 10 -16.97 13.83 28.57
N PRO A 11 -17.00 13.97 27.24
CA PRO A 11 -16.31 13.01 26.38
C PRO A 11 -14.80 13.17 26.59
N LEU A 12 -14.16 12.07 26.97
CA LEU A 12 -12.70 11.96 27.01
C LEU A 12 -12.20 11.99 25.57
N VAL A 13 -11.81 13.15 25.06
CA VAL A 13 -11.04 13.28 23.84
C VAL A 13 -9.65 12.73 24.15
N ALA A 14 -9.41 11.49 23.76
CA ALA A 14 -8.07 10.91 23.80
C ALA A 14 -7.18 11.74 22.89
N ALA A 15 -6.31 12.55 23.45
CA ALA A 15 -5.23 13.19 22.73
C ALA A 15 -4.31 12.08 22.22
N LEU A 16 -4.37 11.80 20.92
CA LEU A 16 -3.43 10.94 20.24
C LEU A 16 -2.06 11.61 20.32
N SER A 17 -1.21 11.15 21.21
CA SER A 17 0.20 11.55 21.27
C SER A 17 0.88 11.03 20.01
N TRP A 18 1.22 11.90 19.11
CA TRP A 18 2.03 11.62 17.93
C TRP A 18 3.48 11.52 18.39
N CYS A 19 3.97 10.30 18.61
CA CYS A 19 5.39 10.07 18.84
C CYS A 19 6.02 9.77 17.49
N SER A 20 6.66 10.77 16.87
CA SER A 20 7.46 10.57 15.65
C SER A 20 8.90 10.23 16.07
N VAL A 21 9.44 9.13 15.54
CA VAL A 21 10.86 8.82 15.65
C VAL A 21 11.55 9.53 14.49
N ALA A 22 12.32 10.56 14.79
CA ALA A 22 13.04 11.32 13.77
C ALA A 22 14.38 10.65 13.45
N TYR A 23 14.56 10.19 12.23
CA TYR A 23 15.86 9.86 11.64
C TYR A 23 16.48 11.11 11.03
N GLY A 24 17.17 11.92 11.86
CA GLY A 24 17.54 13.27 11.45
C GLY A 24 16.32 14.21 11.40
N ALA A 25 16.51 15.50 11.25
CA ALA A 25 15.44 16.51 11.32
C ALA A 25 14.38 16.44 10.19
N GLU A 26 14.55 15.57 9.18
CA GLU A 26 13.83 15.64 7.90
C GLU A 26 13.08 14.36 7.48
N PHE A 27 13.29 13.22 8.14
CA PHE A 27 12.57 11.96 7.84
C PHE A 27 11.90 11.42 9.09
N ALA A 28 10.57 11.40 9.12
CA ALA A 28 9.78 10.97 10.26
C ALA A 28 8.86 9.79 9.92
N ILE A 29 8.97 8.71 10.68
CA ILE A 29 8.03 7.60 10.62
C ILE A 29 6.89 7.87 11.59
N THR A 30 5.65 7.83 11.08
CA THR A 30 4.44 8.17 11.83
C THR A 30 3.56 6.94 12.01
N PRO A 31 3.28 6.50 13.25
CA PRO A 31 2.35 5.41 13.52
C PRO A 31 0.90 5.88 13.44
N LEU A 32 0.03 5.02 12.89
CA LEU A 32 -1.42 5.11 12.97
C LEU A 32 -1.94 3.85 13.67
N ARG A 33 -2.40 3.99 14.92
CA ARG A 33 -3.00 2.87 15.68
C ARG A 33 -4.38 2.54 15.13
N LEU A 34 -4.59 1.27 14.74
CA LEU A 34 -5.89 0.74 14.33
C LEU A 34 -6.60 0.02 15.47
N SER A 35 -5.82 -0.54 16.40
CA SER A 35 -6.27 -1.19 17.63
C SER A 35 -5.11 -1.28 18.65
N PRO A 36 -5.33 -1.79 19.86
CA PRO A 36 -4.23 -2.06 20.77
C PRO A 36 -3.15 -3.01 20.22
N ARG A 37 -3.48 -3.83 19.22
CA ARG A 37 -2.60 -4.84 18.62
C ARG A 37 -2.03 -4.46 17.26
N VAL A 38 -2.70 -3.59 16.52
CA VAL A 38 -2.34 -3.29 15.13
C VAL A 38 -2.03 -1.80 14.96
N ALA A 39 -0.89 -1.51 14.37
CA ALA A 39 -0.54 -0.17 13.91
C ALA A 39 0.05 -0.22 12.50
N VAL A 40 -0.19 0.84 11.75
CA VAL A 40 0.41 1.09 10.43
C VAL A 40 1.41 2.21 10.59
N PHE A 41 2.56 2.07 9.96
CA PHE A 41 3.64 3.04 9.99
C PHE A 41 3.85 3.60 8.59
N TYR A 42 3.86 4.91 8.48
CA TYR A 42 4.09 5.65 7.24
C TYR A 42 5.34 6.49 7.38
N GLY A 43 6.05 6.71 6.29
CA GLY A 43 7.28 7.51 6.32
C GLY A 43 8.19 7.28 5.15
N ASP A 44 7.95 6.28 4.30
CA ASP A 44 8.70 6.14 3.06
C ASP A 44 8.12 7.05 1.95
N PRO A 45 8.84 7.23 0.82
CA PRO A 45 8.48 8.26 -0.14
C PRO A 45 7.18 8.00 -0.92
N TRP A 46 6.63 6.78 -0.84
CA TRP A 46 5.37 6.40 -1.50
C TRP A 46 4.23 6.15 -0.52
N ASP A 47 4.41 6.52 0.76
CA ASP A 47 3.43 6.28 1.81
C ASP A 47 3.02 4.79 1.89
N ASN A 48 4.01 3.88 1.74
CA ASN A 48 3.76 2.46 1.98
C ASN A 48 3.39 2.24 3.45
N GLY A 49 2.29 1.54 3.67
CA GLY A 49 1.84 1.20 4.99
C GLY A 49 2.56 -0.05 5.52
N ILE A 50 3.62 0.12 6.30
CA ILE A 50 4.26 -1.00 7.02
C ILE A 50 3.41 -1.33 8.23
N VAL A 51 2.84 -2.55 8.27
CA VAL A 51 1.91 -2.94 9.34
C VAL A 51 2.63 -3.77 10.39
N ALA A 52 2.41 -3.44 11.66
CA ALA A 52 2.86 -4.24 12.78
C ALA A 52 1.69 -4.79 13.59
N ILE A 53 1.74 -6.09 13.90
CA ILE A 53 0.72 -6.83 14.63
C ILE A 53 1.36 -7.42 15.89
N ALA A 54 0.91 -6.96 17.06
CA ALA A 54 1.35 -7.49 18.35
C ALA A 54 0.58 -8.77 18.68
N THR A 55 1.30 -9.88 18.86
CA THR A 55 0.72 -11.17 19.22
C THR A 55 1.39 -11.74 20.46
N PRO A 56 0.78 -12.72 21.16
CA PRO A 56 1.43 -13.43 22.26
C PRO A 56 2.70 -14.22 21.86
N LYS A 57 2.88 -14.48 20.57
CA LYS A 57 4.03 -15.24 20.04
C LYS A 57 5.10 -14.36 19.37
N GLY A 58 5.01 -13.05 19.53
CA GLY A 58 5.93 -12.08 18.95
C GLY A 58 5.27 -11.09 18.03
N MET A 59 6.03 -10.12 17.56
CA MET A 59 5.57 -9.11 16.61
C MET A 59 5.60 -9.69 15.19
N VAL A 60 4.52 -9.50 14.44
CA VAL A 60 4.48 -9.76 13.00
C VAL A 60 4.54 -8.43 12.27
N VAL A 61 5.41 -8.32 11.28
CA VAL A 61 5.51 -7.15 10.41
C VAL A 61 5.07 -7.53 9.00
N VAL A 62 4.36 -6.64 8.34
CA VAL A 62 3.94 -6.82 6.94
C VAL A 62 4.61 -5.75 6.10
N ASP A 63 5.35 -6.21 5.10
CA ASP A 63 6.22 -5.47 4.19
C ASP A 63 7.43 -4.79 4.84
N ALA A 64 8.40 -4.40 4.00
CA ALA A 64 9.71 -3.97 4.45
C ALA A 64 10.25 -2.72 3.72
N SER A 65 9.38 -1.96 3.03
CA SER A 65 9.78 -0.75 2.29
C SER A 65 10.92 -0.98 1.27
N PHE A 66 11.55 0.07 0.80
CA PHE A 66 12.47 0.11 -0.35
C PHE A 66 13.89 -0.38 -0.08
N SER A 67 14.40 -0.22 1.13
CA SER A 67 15.82 -0.48 1.41
C SER A 67 16.06 -0.82 2.88
N GLN A 68 17.23 -1.39 3.15
CA GLN A 68 17.58 -1.86 4.48
C GLN A 68 17.56 -0.74 5.52
N THR A 69 18.15 0.42 5.23
CA THR A 69 18.23 1.53 6.19
C THR A 69 16.83 2.10 6.47
N ILE A 70 16.01 2.28 5.46
CA ILE A 70 14.61 2.73 5.65
C ILE A 70 13.83 1.71 6.49
N SER A 71 13.96 0.44 6.20
CA SER A 71 13.26 -0.64 6.90
C SER A 71 13.73 -0.79 8.35
N GLN A 72 15.02 -0.55 8.62
CA GLN A 72 15.55 -0.50 9.98
C GLN A 72 14.87 0.61 10.80
N GLY A 73 14.64 1.78 10.18
CA GLY A 73 13.90 2.87 10.81
C GLY A 73 12.46 2.47 11.17
N PHE A 74 11.76 1.78 10.28
CA PHE A 74 10.43 1.22 10.59
C PHE A 74 10.50 0.22 11.74
N ARG A 75 11.48 -0.69 11.74
CA ARG A 75 11.67 -1.66 12.81
C ARG A 75 11.84 -0.99 14.17
N GLU A 76 12.65 0.07 14.25
CA GLU A 76 12.87 0.85 15.46
C GLU A 76 11.61 1.62 15.89
N ALA A 77 10.88 2.23 14.94
CA ALA A 77 9.61 2.89 15.23
C ALA A 77 8.57 1.90 15.80
N ILE A 78 8.51 0.67 15.27
CA ILE A 78 7.66 -0.40 15.80
C ILE A 78 8.06 -0.77 17.23
N GLN A 79 9.37 -0.89 17.51
CA GLN A 79 9.87 -1.19 18.86
C GLN A 79 9.47 -0.11 19.87
N VAL A 80 9.58 1.16 19.48
CA VAL A 80 9.20 2.29 20.33
C VAL A 80 7.69 2.30 20.58
N GLU A 81 6.90 2.14 19.55
CA GLU A 81 5.43 2.22 19.63
C GLU A 81 4.82 1.09 20.46
N PHE A 82 5.30 -0.14 20.28
CA PHE A 82 4.80 -1.31 21.01
C PHE A 82 5.57 -1.61 22.28
N LYS A 83 6.72 -0.98 22.50
CA LYS A 83 7.67 -1.26 23.60
C LYS A 83 8.09 -2.74 23.61
N ARG A 84 8.30 -3.31 22.41
CA ARG A 84 8.65 -4.72 22.17
C ARG A 84 9.70 -4.83 21.10
N ASN A 85 10.54 -5.87 21.17
CA ASN A 85 11.58 -6.18 20.20
C ASN A 85 11.60 -7.67 19.81
N ASP A 86 10.61 -8.44 20.23
CA ASP A 86 10.46 -9.87 19.97
C ASP A 86 9.75 -10.10 18.62
N PHE A 87 10.40 -9.71 17.55
CA PHE A 87 9.90 -9.95 16.19
C PHE A 87 9.88 -11.45 15.88
N ALA A 88 8.73 -11.94 15.38
CA ALA A 88 8.51 -13.36 15.08
C ALA A 88 8.49 -13.65 13.58
N TYR A 89 7.90 -12.75 12.79
CA TYR A 89 7.74 -12.91 11.34
C TYR A 89 7.78 -11.59 10.62
N LEU A 90 8.41 -11.57 9.44
CA LEU A 90 8.11 -10.62 8.38
C LEU A 90 7.23 -11.32 7.35
N ILE A 91 6.17 -10.70 6.87
CA ILE A 91 5.32 -11.20 5.78
C ILE A 91 5.41 -10.19 4.64
N ASN A 92 5.75 -10.66 3.43
CA ASN A 92 5.73 -9.81 2.24
C ASN A 92 4.46 -10.04 1.44
N THR A 93 3.81 -8.93 1.02
CA THR A 93 2.57 -8.99 0.24
C THR A 93 2.82 -9.34 -1.22
N HIS A 94 3.81 -8.72 -1.88
CA HIS A 94 4.17 -8.97 -3.28
C HIS A 94 5.61 -8.53 -3.59
N GLU A 95 6.06 -8.76 -4.83
CA GLU A 95 7.46 -8.66 -5.24
C GLU A 95 8.00 -7.25 -5.50
N HIS A 96 7.17 -6.23 -5.48
CA HIS A 96 7.64 -4.87 -5.77
C HIS A 96 8.65 -4.40 -4.72
N VAL A 97 9.68 -3.73 -5.19
CA VAL A 97 10.82 -3.30 -4.37
C VAL A 97 10.43 -2.45 -3.16
N CYS A 98 9.37 -1.68 -3.27
CA CYS A 98 8.82 -0.88 -2.17
C CYS A 98 8.21 -1.71 -1.03
N HIS A 99 8.08 -3.02 -1.18
CA HIS A 99 7.57 -3.96 -0.18
C HIS A 99 8.64 -4.95 0.32
N VAL A 100 9.66 -5.23 -0.50
CA VAL A 100 10.64 -6.27 -0.21
C VAL A 100 12.09 -5.78 -0.16
N GLY A 101 12.34 -4.55 -0.62
CA GLY A 101 13.72 -4.03 -0.73
C GLY A 101 14.46 -3.95 0.60
N GLY A 102 13.73 -3.77 1.68
CA GLY A 102 14.24 -3.70 3.04
C GLY A 102 14.27 -5.02 3.82
N ASN A 103 13.96 -6.17 3.21
CA ASN A 103 13.93 -7.47 3.89
C ASN A 103 15.21 -7.79 4.68
N ALA A 104 16.35 -7.26 4.26
CA ALA A 104 17.63 -7.43 4.96
C ALA A 104 17.60 -6.89 6.41
N ALA A 105 16.74 -5.93 6.73
CA ALA A 105 16.55 -5.44 8.09
C ALA A 105 15.87 -6.47 9.03
N TYR A 106 15.29 -7.52 8.45
CA TYR A 106 14.60 -8.62 9.15
C TYR A 106 15.20 -9.99 8.85
N ALA A 107 16.45 -10.05 8.36
CA ALA A 107 17.11 -11.32 8.02
C ALA A 107 17.35 -12.24 9.25
N ASP A 108 17.18 -11.72 10.45
CA ASP A 108 17.28 -12.44 11.73
C ASP A 108 16.01 -13.21 12.11
N ILE A 109 14.92 -13.06 11.38
CA ILE A 109 13.63 -13.75 11.62
C ILE A 109 13.12 -14.44 10.35
N PRO A 110 12.17 -15.40 10.48
CA PRO A 110 11.51 -15.99 9.32
C PRO A 110 10.77 -14.95 8.48
N ILE A 111 10.99 -15.00 7.16
CA ILE A 111 10.27 -14.19 6.17
C ILE A 111 9.30 -15.10 5.43
N VAL A 112 8.03 -14.72 5.42
CA VAL A 112 6.93 -15.48 4.80
C VAL A 112 6.46 -14.75 3.53
N GLY A 113 6.19 -15.50 2.47
CA GLY A 113 5.63 -14.96 1.24
C GLY A 113 5.18 -16.06 0.29
N HIS A 114 4.46 -15.68 -0.77
CA HIS A 114 4.02 -16.63 -1.79
C HIS A 114 5.23 -17.25 -2.53
N GLU A 115 5.10 -18.46 -3.06
CA GLU A 115 6.19 -19.14 -3.78
C GLU A 115 6.70 -18.33 -4.99
N SER A 116 5.81 -17.67 -5.72
CA SER A 116 6.21 -16.82 -6.86
C SER A 116 7.02 -15.62 -6.41
N LEU A 117 6.72 -15.03 -5.24
CA LEU A 117 7.53 -13.95 -4.65
C LEU A 117 8.99 -14.39 -4.50
N ARG A 118 9.20 -15.57 -3.88
CA ARG A 118 10.57 -16.08 -3.71
C ARG A 118 11.28 -16.25 -5.06
N ARG A 119 10.58 -16.76 -6.09
CA ARG A 119 11.16 -16.93 -7.44
C ARG A 119 11.56 -15.58 -8.05
N GLU A 120 10.69 -14.58 -7.99
CA GLU A 120 10.98 -13.26 -8.56
C GLU A 120 12.11 -12.54 -7.81
N MET A 121 12.13 -12.63 -6.49
CA MET A 121 13.23 -12.06 -5.72
C MET A 121 14.59 -12.72 -6.01
N LEU A 122 14.63 -14.02 -6.23
CA LEU A 122 15.86 -14.72 -6.63
C LEU A 122 16.33 -14.28 -8.02
N LYS A 123 15.43 -14.05 -8.99
CA LYS A 123 15.77 -13.45 -10.28
C LYS A 123 16.33 -12.04 -10.12
N ALA A 124 15.62 -11.18 -9.37
CA ALA A 124 16.08 -9.81 -9.09
C ALA A 124 17.46 -9.77 -8.42
N GLY A 125 17.79 -10.77 -7.59
CA GLY A 125 19.10 -10.89 -6.93
C GLY A 125 20.25 -11.11 -7.89
N THR A 126 19.99 -11.64 -9.08
CA THR A 126 21.00 -11.89 -10.14
C THR A 126 20.92 -10.90 -11.29
N ASP A 127 19.97 -9.95 -11.26
CA ASP A 127 19.80 -8.97 -12.31
C ASP A 127 20.84 -7.85 -12.19
N PRO A 128 21.73 -7.66 -13.20
CA PRO A 128 22.72 -6.59 -13.19
C PRO A 128 22.10 -5.20 -13.31
N GLN A 129 20.87 -5.09 -13.80
CA GLN A 129 20.17 -3.80 -13.95
C GLN A 129 19.49 -3.35 -12.65
N ARG A 130 19.27 -4.23 -11.66
CA ARG A 130 18.60 -3.92 -10.40
C ARG A 130 19.08 -2.65 -9.72
N VAL A 131 20.39 -2.47 -9.62
CA VAL A 131 20.99 -1.28 -8.98
C VAL A 131 20.88 -0.06 -9.90
N PRO A 132 21.32 -0.10 -11.18
CA PRO A 132 21.11 1.01 -12.11
C PRO A 132 19.66 1.50 -12.18
N ASP A 133 18.70 0.59 -12.28
CA ASP A 133 17.29 0.93 -12.38
C ASP A 133 16.76 1.62 -11.12
N MET A 134 17.15 1.15 -9.92
CA MET A 134 16.76 1.81 -8.68
C MET A 134 17.35 3.21 -8.54
N LEU A 135 18.60 3.41 -8.96
CA LEU A 135 19.23 4.74 -8.93
C LEU A 135 18.51 5.69 -9.91
N ALA A 136 18.20 5.21 -11.12
CA ALA A 136 17.45 5.98 -12.11
C ALA A 136 16.02 6.30 -11.63
N LEU A 137 15.32 5.32 -11.05
CA LEU A 137 14.00 5.52 -10.46
C LEU A 137 14.05 6.60 -9.37
N SER A 138 15.03 6.52 -8.47
CA SER A 138 15.16 7.49 -7.37
C SER A 138 15.36 8.92 -7.90
N ASP A 139 16.22 9.11 -8.90
CA ASP A 139 16.45 10.42 -9.52
C ASP A 139 15.17 10.94 -10.21
N GLN A 140 14.46 10.06 -10.92
CA GLN A 140 13.18 10.37 -11.55
C GLN A 140 12.12 10.81 -10.52
N GLN A 141 12.01 10.09 -9.41
CA GLN A 141 11.01 10.37 -8.37
C GLN A 141 11.31 11.68 -7.63
N ILE A 142 12.57 11.96 -7.33
CA ILE A 142 12.98 13.27 -6.77
C ILE A 142 12.60 14.40 -7.73
N GLY A 143 12.91 14.25 -9.03
CA GLY A 143 12.55 15.22 -10.05
C GLY A 143 11.04 15.43 -10.18
N ALA A 144 10.28 14.36 -10.22
CA ALA A 144 8.82 14.38 -10.34
C ALA A 144 8.16 15.04 -9.11
N ALA A 145 8.58 14.69 -7.89
CA ALA A 145 8.08 15.30 -6.66
C ALA A 145 8.37 16.80 -6.61
N ARG A 146 9.60 17.22 -6.97
CA ARG A 146 9.98 18.64 -7.04
C ARG A 146 9.12 19.41 -8.02
N GLU A 147 8.90 18.85 -9.23
CA GLU A 147 8.08 19.50 -10.25
C GLU A 147 6.60 19.56 -9.85
N TYR A 148 6.08 18.52 -9.22
CA TYR A 148 4.72 18.50 -8.69
C TYR A 148 4.51 19.61 -7.66
N PHE A 149 5.37 19.72 -6.63
CA PHE A 149 5.24 20.76 -5.61
C PHE A 149 5.43 22.15 -6.20
N ARG A 150 6.37 22.32 -7.13
CA ARG A 150 6.54 23.61 -7.82
C ARG A 150 5.26 24.08 -8.51
N LYS A 151 4.47 23.17 -9.07
CA LYS A 151 3.23 23.50 -9.80
C LYS A 151 2.00 23.62 -8.89
N LYS A 152 1.86 22.72 -7.92
CA LYS A 152 0.63 22.56 -7.13
C LYS A 152 0.70 23.23 -5.74
N ASP A 153 1.85 23.17 -5.08
CA ASP A 153 2.05 23.74 -3.75
C ASP A 153 3.51 24.16 -3.50
N PRO A 154 3.94 25.30 -4.05
CA PRO A 154 5.33 25.74 -3.94
C PRO A 154 5.84 25.89 -2.49
N LYS A 155 4.95 26.10 -1.52
CA LYS A 155 5.32 26.22 -0.10
C LYS A 155 5.94 24.93 0.44
N LYS A 156 5.55 23.78 -0.07
CA LYS A 156 6.13 22.48 0.31
C LYS A 156 7.57 22.28 -0.11
N LEU A 157 8.10 23.11 -1.01
CA LEU A 157 9.53 23.14 -1.31
C LEU A 157 10.34 23.88 -0.22
N GLU A 158 9.69 24.74 0.56
CA GLU A 158 10.31 25.63 1.55
C GLU A 158 10.07 25.16 3.00
N ASP A 159 8.96 24.45 3.26
CA ASP A 159 8.54 24.02 4.60
C ASP A 159 9.17 22.71 5.10
N GLY A 160 10.09 22.13 4.32
CA GLY A 160 10.75 20.85 4.64
C GLY A 160 10.01 19.60 4.12
N SER A 161 8.77 19.70 3.63
CA SER A 161 8.03 18.52 3.14
C SER A 161 8.74 17.83 1.97
N PHE A 162 9.23 18.61 1.00
CA PHE A 162 10.02 18.07 -0.11
C PHE A 162 11.37 17.53 0.35
N ALA A 163 12.03 18.19 1.30
CA ALA A 163 13.33 17.78 1.83
C ALA A 163 13.26 16.38 2.46
N GLY A 164 12.19 16.06 3.17
CA GLY A 164 11.96 14.72 3.70
C GLY A 164 11.87 13.63 2.61
N ILE A 165 11.10 13.90 1.54
CA ILE A 165 10.98 12.99 0.40
C ILE A 165 12.34 12.82 -0.31
N GLU A 166 13.03 13.91 -0.59
CA GLU A 166 14.35 13.89 -1.22
C GLU A 166 15.38 13.13 -0.36
N GLN A 167 15.38 13.37 0.95
CA GLN A 167 16.25 12.66 1.88
C GLN A 167 15.99 11.16 1.89
N CYS A 168 14.73 10.75 1.91
CA CYS A 168 14.37 9.34 1.86
C CYS A 168 14.91 8.66 0.59
N TRP A 169 14.71 9.27 -0.59
CA TRP A 169 15.27 8.76 -1.84
C TRP A 169 16.82 8.74 -1.85
N LYS A 170 17.47 9.69 -1.25
CA LYS A 170 18.95 9.71 -1.10
C LYS A 170 19.46 8.57 -0.21
N ILE A 171 18.71 8.21 0.86
CA ILE A 171 19.02 7.05 1.69
C ILE A 171 18.90 5.76 0.85
N ILE A 172 17.80 5.60 0.10
CA ILE A 172 17.61 4.46 -0.79
C ILE A 172 18.75 4.36 -1.80
N GLN A 173 19.14 5.48 -2.45
CA GLN A 173 20.28 5.50 -3.36
C GLN A 173 21.58 5.07 -2.69
N ALA A 174 21.84 5.54 -1.46
CA ALA A 174 23.06 5.18 -0.73
C ALA A 174 23.11 3.68 -0.46
N ASP A 175 22.00 3.08 -0.01
CA ASP A 175 21.90 1.64 0.20
C ASP A 175 22.15 0.87 -1.11
N TYR A 176 21.52 1.27 -2.22
CA TYR A 176 21.65 0.58 -3.51
C TYR A 176 23.05 0.71 -4.14
N ARG A 177 23.78 1.82 -3.94
CA ARG A 177 25.17 1.93 -4.34
C ARG A 177 26.08 0.90 -3.66
N GLY A 178 25.68 0.43 -2.47
CA GLY A 178 26.33 -0.68 -1.77
C GLY A 178 25.97 -2.07 -2.32
N ASN A 179 25.13 -2.17 -3.36
CA ASN A 179 24.61 -3.42 -3.90
C ASN A 179 24.06 -4.34 -2.81
N PRO A 180 22.98 -3.96 -2.12
CA PRO A 180 22.47 -4.69 -0.97
C PRO A 180 22.03 -6.10 -1.35
N PRO A 181 22.12 -7.08 -0.45
CA PRO A 181 21.64 -8.43 -0.71
C PRO A 181 20.11 -8.43 -0.90
N VAL A 182 19.63 -9.24 -1.85
CA VAL A 182 18.21 -9.58 -1.93
C VAL A 182 17.95 -10.71 -0.95
N VAL A 183 17.03 -10.51 -0.01
CA VAL A 183 16.69 -11.51 1.03
C VAL A 183 15.26 -12.01 0.76
N PRO A 184 15.10 -13.16 0.07
CA PRO A 184 13.78 -13.68 -0.27
C PRO A 184 13.12 -14.39 0.93
N PRO A 185 11.80 -14.66 0.86
CA PRO A 185 11.09 -15.45 1.87
C PRO A 185 11.78 -16.77 2.17
N THR A 186 11.87 -17.10 3.46
CA THR A 186 12.41 -18.38 3.96
C THR A 186 11.32 -19.42 4.17
N ILE A 187 10.08 -18.98 4.33
CA ILE A 187 8.87 -19.80 4.41
C ILE A 187 7.96 -19.39 3.26
N THR A 188 7.52 -20.36 2.46
CA THR A 188 6.63 -20.10 1.32
C THR A 188 5.33 -20.88 1.42
N PHE A 189 4.29 -20.38 0.77
CA PHE A 189 3.00 -21.04 0.61
C PHE A 189 2.53 -20.90 -0.85
N ASP A 190 1.59 -21.77 -1.26
CA ASP A 190 1.05 -21.80 -2.62
C ASP A 190 -0.31 -21.08 -2.71
N ARG A 191 -1.29 -21.48 -1.89
CA ARG A 191 -2.66 -20.93 -1.96
C ARG A 191 -3.07 -20.18 -0.70
N GLU A 192 -2.82 -20.77 0.45
CA GLU A 192 -3.11 -20.21 1.75
C GLU A 192 -2.16 -20.70 2.82
N MET A 193 -1.98 -19.89 3.84
CA MET A 193 -1.27 -20.23 5.07
C MET A 193 -1.93 -19.56 6.25
N THR A 194 -2.00 -20.28 7.37
CA THR A 194 -2.52 -19.70 8.62
C THR A 194 -1.46 -19.81 9.71
N LEU A 195 -1.17 -18.67 10.34
CA LEU A 195 -0.31 -18.59 11.51
C LEU A 195 -1.19 -18.41 12.76
N HIS A 196 -1.14 -19.38 13.68
CA HIS A 196 -1.81 -19.33 14.98
C HIS A 196 -0.85 -18.77 16.04
N LEU A 197 -1.02 -17.51 16.41
CA LEU A 197 -0.08 -16.75 17.23
C LEU A 197 -0.65 -16.42 18.63
N GLY A 198 -1.19 -17.43 19.29
CA GLY A 198 -1.92 -17.31 20.55
C GLY A 198 -3.39 -17.04 20.29
N ASP A 199 -3.88 -15.89 20.76
CA ASP A 199 -5.25 -15.41 20.52
C ASP A 199 -5.37 -14.52 19.27
N VAL A 200 -4.37 -14.54 18.39
CA VAL A 200 -4.36 -13.85 17.09
C VAL A 200 -4.11 -14.85 15.98
N THR A 201 -4.94 -14.78 14.95
CA THR A 201 -4.81 -15.55 13.73
C THR A 201 -4.40 -14.62 12.58
N VAL A 202 -3.34 -14.98 11.86
CA VAL A 202 -2.95 -14.27 10.62
C VAL A 202 -3.10 -15.24 9.46
N ARG A 203 -4.08 -14.98 8.59
CA ARG A 203 -4.36 -15.80 7.40
C ARG A 203 -3.80 -15.12 6.18
N LEU A 204 -2.96 -15.81 5.42
CA LEU A 204 -2.40 -15.39 4.17
C LEU A 204 -3.12 -16.12 3.04
N MET A 205 -3.59 -15.39 2.04
CA MET A 205 -4.41 -15.93 0.94
C MET A 205 -3.88 -15.41 -0.39
N TYR A 206 -3.79 -16.29 -1.37
CA TYR A 206 -3.47 -15.96 -2.75
C TYR A 206 -4.64 -16.30 -3.65
N TYR A 207 -5.27 -15.30 -4.24
CA TYR A 207 -6.42 -15.44 -5.14
C TYR A 207 -6.01 -15.48 -6.62
N GLY A 208 -4.75 -15.36 -6.91
CA GLY A 208 -4.17 -15.26 -8.24
C GLY A 208 -3.42 -13.95 -8.47
N CYS A 209 -2.74 -13.88 -9.60
CA CYS A 209 -2.04 -12.68 -10.04
C CYS A 209 -3.05 -11.57 -10.37
N ALA A 210 -2.84 -10.40 -9.81
CA ALA A 210 -3.65 -9.21 -10.07
C ALA A 210 -2.75 -8.00 -10.31
N HIS A 211 -2.14 -7.45 -9.27
CA HIS A 211 -1.19 -6.35 -9.32
C HIS A 211 0.25 -6.85 -9.55
N GLY A 212 0.64 -7.87 -8.80
CA GLY A 212 1.90 -8.59 -8.93
C GLY A 212 1.69 -10.09 -9.15
N VAL A 213 2.77 -10.84 -9.35
CA VAL A 213 2.68 -12.31 -9.51
C VAL A 213 2.48 -13.04 -8.19
N ALA A 214 2.60 -12.34 -7.06
CA ALA A 214 2.63 -12.91 -5.72
C ALA A 214 1.61 -12.31 -4.75
N ASP A 215 0.61 -11.60 -5.25
CA ASP A 215 -0.36 -10.83 -4.46
C ASP A 215 -0.93 -11.60 -3.27
N THR A 216 -0.38 -11.38 -2.10
CA THR A 216 -0.81 -11.98 -0.86
C THR A 216 -1.74 -11.03 -0.12
N VAL A 217 -2.98 -11.46 0.10
CA VAL A 217 -3.94 -10.80 0.97
C VAL A 217 -3.83 -11.38 2.38
N ILE A 218 -3.82 -10.53 3.39
CA ILE A 218 -3.63 -10.94 4.78
C ILE A 218 -4.86 -10.57 5.59
N SER A 219 -5.51 -11.56 6.21
CA SER A 219 -6.65 -11.35 7.09
C SER A 219 -6.27 -11.57 8.55
N ILE A 220 -6.76 -10.65 9.41
CA ILE A 220 -6.66 -10.74 10.87
C ILE A 220 -8.10 -10.74 11.40
N PRO A 221 -8.74 -11.94 11.51
CA PRO A 221 -10.16 -12.04 11.81
C PRO A 221 -10.56 -11.38 13.13
N GLU A 222 -9.73 -11.50 14.17
CA GLU A 222 -9.99 -10.94 15.50
C GLU A 222 -10.03 -9.40 15.50
N GLU A 223 -9.41 -8.77 14.47
CA GLU A 223 -9.38 -7.32 14.27
C GLU A 223 -10.39 -6.85 13.21
N ASN A 224 -11.13 -7.77 12.57
CA ASN A 224 -11.92 -7.47 11.36
C ASN A 224 -11.13 -6.66 10.34
N LEU A 225 -9.90 -7.04 10.09
CA LEU A 225 -8.96 -6.32 9.24
C LEU A 225 -8.44 -7.21 8.13
N VAL A 226 -8.45 -6.69 6.90
CA VAL A 226 -7.84 -7.29 5.73
C VAL A 226 -6.82 -6.31 5.15
N LEU A 227 -5.57 -6.76 5.03
CA LEU A 227 -4.51 -6.05 4.32
C LEU A 227 -4.54 -6.54 2.87
N THR A 228 -4.84 -5.66 1.95
CA THR A 228 -5.07 -6.05 0.54
C THR A 228 -3.78 -6.12 -0.28
N GLY A 229 -2.65 -5.71 0.29
CA GLY A 229 -1.40 -5.63 -0.46
C GLY A 229 -1.55 -4.74 -1.69
N GLY A 230 -1.03 -5.21 -2.81
CA GLY A 230 -1.14 -4.55 -4.11
C GLY A 230 -2.46 -4.76 -4.85
N VAL A 231 -3.32 -5.67 -4.36
CA VAL A 231 -4.57 -6.02 -5.05
C VAL A 231 -5.53 -4.85 -5.17
N PHE A 232 -5.51 -3.94 -4.19
CA PHE A 232 -6.46 -2.85 -4.15
C PHE A 232 -5.84 -1.57 -3.62
N TYR A 233 -5.97 -0.50 -4.39
CA TYR A 233 -5.68 0.87 -4.01
C TYR A 233 -6.93 1.73 -4.21
N PRO A 234 -7.37 2.50 -3.22
CA PRO A 234 -8.54 3.36 -3.38
C PRO A 234 -8.30 4.53 -4.35
N THR A 235 -7.07 4.76 -4.76
CA THR A 235 -6.65 5.93 -5.52
C THR A 235 -6.17 5.63 -6.94
N HIS A 236 -5.99 4.37 -7.29
CA HIS A 236 -5.50 3.99 -8.63
C HIS A 236 -6.26 2.78 -9.13
N VAL A 237 -6.39 2.63 -10.45
CA VAL A 237 -6.43 1.30 -11.02
C VAL A 237 -5.06 0.73 -10.68
N PRO A 238 -4.97 -0.29 -9.83
CA PRO A 238 -3.71 -0.98 -9.65
C PRO A 238 -3.28 -1.40 -11.03
N ILE A 239 -2.05 -1.12 -11.34
CA ILE A 239 -1.47 -1.52 -12.60
C ILE A 239 -1.54 -3.02 -12.61
N ALA A 240 -2.51 -3.55 -13.35
CA ALA A 240 -2.76 -4.97 -13.39
C ALA A 240 -1.65 -5.64 -14.21
N GLY A 241 -1.06 -6.68 -13.62
CA GLY A 241 -0.04 -7.49 -14.26
C GLY A 241 1.36 -7.35 -13.65
N PRO A 242 2.22 -8.36 -13.88
CA PRO A 242 3.55 -8.46 -13.26
C PRO A 242 4.50 -7.33 -13.63
N ALA A 243 4.15 -6.53 -14.63
CA ALA A 243 4.75 -5.24 -14.91
C ALA A 243 3.70 -4.34 -15.55
N THR A 244 3.75 -3.05 -15.23
CA THR A 244 2.88 -2.01 -15.79
C THR A 244 2.80 -2.02 -17.31
N GLU A 245 3.84 -2.54 -17.97
CA GLU A 245 3.98 -2.57 -19.41
C GLU A 245 3.33 -3.81 -20.05
N GLU A 246 3.03 -4.83 -19.27
CA GLU A 246 2.52 -6.13 -19.72
C GLU A 246 1.05 -6.38 -19.42
N ALA A 247 0.35 -5.42 -18.81
CA ALA A 247 -1.07 -5.55 -18.54
C ALA A 247 -1.85 -5.83 -19.82
N THR A 248 -2.66 -6.90 -19.81
CA THR A 248 -3.57 -7.28 -20.90
C THR A 248 -5.02 -7.18 -20.44
N PRO A 249 -5.99 -7.16 -21.36
CA PRO A 249 -7.41 -7.17 -20.97
C PRO A 249 -7.78 -8.34 -20.06
N GLU A 250 -7.20 -9.52 -20.27
CA GLU A 250 -7.46 -10.73 -19.50
C GLU A 250 -6.94 -10.59 -18.06
N ILE A 251 -5.79 -9.93 -17.88
CA ILE A 251 -5.24 -9.64 -16.55
C ILE A 251 -6.15 -8.67 -15.80
N VAL A 252 -6.67 -7.63 -16.47
CA VAL A 252 -7.63 -6.69 -15.87
C VAL A 252 -8.92 -7.40 -15.48
N ASP A 253 -9.46 -8.25 -16.37
CA ASP A 253 -10.65 -9.05 -16.07
C ASP A 253 -10.40 -10.00 -14.87
N HIS A 254 -9.24 -10.65 -14.81
CA HIS A 254 -8.87 -11.51 -13.68
C HIS A 254 -8.70 -10.74 -12.37
N TRP A 255 -8.18 -9.53 -12.42
CA TRP A 255 -8.07 -8.68 -11.24
C TRP A 255 -9.42 -8.43 -10.55
N PHE A 256 -10.51 -8.24 -11.31
CA PHE A 256 -11.85 -8.16 -10.73
C PHE A 256 -12.26 -9.47 -10.03
N VAL A 257 -11.91 -10.62 -10.60
CA VAL A 257 -12.13 -11.93 -9.95
C VAL A 257 -11.43 -11.98 -8.60
N VAL A 258 -10.17 -11.52 -8.53
CA VAL A 258 -9.40 -11.45 -7.27
C VAL A 258 -10.07 -10.52 -6.26
N MET A 259 -10.47 -9.30 -6.67
CA MET A 259 -11.14 -8.35 -5.78
C MET A 259 -12.46 -8.88 -5.23
N HIS A 260 -13.26 -9.56 -6.05
CA HIS A 260 -14.48 -10.23 -5.58
C HIS A 260 -14.18 -11.39 -4.64
N GLY A 261 -13.11 -12.16 -4.86
CA GLY A 261 -12.64 -13.19 -3.95
C GLY A 261 -12.37 -12.63 -2.55
N VAL A 262 -11.64 -11.51 -2.47
CA VAL A 262 -11.36 -10.80 -1.21
C VAL A 262 -12.66 -10.33 -0.53
N LEU A 263 -13.62 -9.81 -1.30
CA LEU A 263 -14.93 -9.38 -0.77
C LEU A 263 -15.77 -10.53 -0.21
N ASN A 264 -15.75 -11.68 -0.87
CA ASN A 264 -16.52 -12.86 -0.47
C ASN A 264 -16.05 -13.43 0.89
N ASP A 265 -14.75 -13.31 1.17
CA ASP A 265 -14.16 -13.75 2.44
C ASP A 265 -14.30 -12.74 3.59
N ALA A 266 -14.84 -11.56 3.29
CA ALA A 266 -15.01 -10.47 4.24
C ALA A 266 -16.43 -10.44 4.83
N ASN A 267 -16.54 -10.13 6.14
CA ASN A 267 -17.81 -9.83 6.80
C ASN A 267 -18.14 -8.33 6.76
N GLU A 268 -19.33 -7.95 7.23
CA GLU A 268 -19.81 -6.56 7.17
C GLU A 268 -18.99 -5.57 8.03
N ASN A 269 -18.25 -6.06 9.02
CA ASN A 269 -17.41 -5.24 9.89
C ASN A 269 -15.96 -5.14 9.38
N THR A 270 -15.63 -5.84 8.30
CA THR A 270 -14.28 -5.88 7.74
C THR A 270 -13.85 -4.50 7.26
N ARG A 271 -12.65 -4.11 7.69
CA ARG A 271 -11.92 -2.94 7.20
C ARG A 271 -10.81 -3.40 6.28
N PHE A 272 -10.61 -2.67 5.20
CA PHE A 272 -9.58 -2.96 4.20
C PHE A 272 -8.49 -1.90 4.27
N LEU A 273 -7.25 -2.35 4.37
CA LEU A 273 -6.07 -1.51 4.38
C LEU A 273 -5.21 -1.85 3.16
N PRO A 274 -5.05 -0.93 2.21
CA PRO A 274 -4.14 -1.10 1.08
C PRO A 274 -2.69 -0.96 1.54
N SER A 275 -1.74 -1.45 0.74
CA SER A 275 -0.32 -1.26 1.01
C SER A 275 0.18 0.15 0.68
N HIS A 276 -0.54 0.92 -0.13
CA HIS A 276 -0.24 2.32 -0.43
C HIS A 276 -1.36 3.25 -0.03
N GLY A 277 -0.98 4.44 0.48
CA GLY A 277 -1.92 5.45 0.95
C GLY A 277 -2.44 5.16 2.35
N ARG A 278 -3.23 6.11 2.87
CA ARG A 278 -3.68 6.11 4.29
C ARG A 278 -5.16 5.80 4.46
N ALA A 279 -5.85 5.47 3.38
CA ALA A 279 -7.29 5.21 3.41
C ALA A 279 -7.57 3.81 3.94
N ILE A 280 -8.29 3.74 5.05
CA ILE A 280 -8.82 2.48 5.59
C ILE A 280 -10.30 2.43 5.23
N MET A 281 -10.67 1.47 4.40
CA MET A 281 -12.01 1.40 3.84
C MET A 281 -12.88 0.39 4.58
N LYS A 282 -14.16 0.75 4.77
CA LYS A 282 -15.22 -0.20 5.14
C LYS A 282 -15.58 -1.05 3.93
N LYS A 283 -16.19 -2.20 4.15
CA LYS A 283 -16.64 -3.10 3.07
C LYS A 283 -17.52 -2.38 2.04
N GLU A 284 -18.44 -1.53 2.46
CA GLU A 284 -19.29 -0.75 1.56
C GLU A 284 -18.47 0.14 0.61
N GLN A 285 -17.46 0.83 1.12
CA GLN A 285 -16.58 1.69 0.33
C GLN A 285 -15.74 0.86 -0.66
N TYR A 286 -15.24 -0.30 -0.22
CA TYR A 286 -14.52 -1.22 -1.10
C TYR A 286 -15.43 -1.70 -2.24
N VAL A 287 -16.67 -2.11 -1.97
CA VAL A 287 -17.65 -2.49 -2.98
C VAL A 287 -17.91 -1.35 -3.97
N GLN A 288 -18.07 -0.12 -3.49
CA GLN A 288 -18.28 1.05 -4.34
C GLN A 288 -17.08 1.28 -5.27
N PHE A 289 -15.86 1.12 -4.77
CA PHE A 289 -14.66 1.25 -5.60
C PHE A 289 -14.54 0.15 -6.65
N VAL A 290 -14.77 -1.11 -6.29
CA VAL A 290 -14.76 -2.21 -7.27
C VAL A 290 -15.80 -1.94 -8.35
N SER A 291 -17.02 -1.57 -7.98
CA SER A 291 -18.08 -1.22 -8.93
C SER A 291 -17.71 -0.03 -9.84
N TYR A 292 -17.05 0.98 -9.29
CA TYR A 292 -16.54 2.09 -10.08
C TYR A 292 -15.55 1.63 -11.15
N LEU A 293 -14.55 0.83 -10.76
CA LEU A 293 -13.51 0.35 -11.67
C LEU A 293 -14.08 -0.56 -12.75
N GLU A 294 -15.01 -1.44 -12.40
CA GLU A 294 -15.71 -2.31 -13.38
C GLU A 294 -16.51 -1.48 -14.40
N LYS A 295 -17.29 -0.51 -13.95
CA LYS A 295 -18.03 0.39 -14.83
C LYS A 295 -17.10 1.20 -15.73
N LEU A 296 -15.97 1.65 -15.18
CA LEU A 296 -14.97 2.40 -15.95
C LEU A 296 -14.35 1.52 -17.02
N TRP A 297 -13.94 0.30 -16.66
CA TRP A 297 -13.38 -0.68 -17.58
C TRP A 297 -14.34 -0.98 -18.74
N GLU A 298 -15.58 -1.29 -18.44
CA GLU A 298 -16.63 -1.53 -19.41
C GLU A 298 -16.89 -0.29 -20.29
N GLY A 299 -16.87 0.91 -19.73
CA GLY A 299 -17.02 2.15 -20.46
C GLY A 299 -15.90 2.39 -21.46
N VAL A 300 -14.65 2.16 -21.05
CA VAL A 300 -13.47 2.30 -21.93
C VAL A 300 -13.50 1.25 -23.05
N ARG A 301 -13.84 -0.01 -22.75
CA ARG A 301 -14.00 -1.08 -23.75
C ARG A 301 -15.04 -0.71 -24.82
N ARG A 302 -16.23 -0.23 -24.38
CA ARG A 302 -17.28 0.19 -25.32
C ARG A 302 -16.87 1.36 -26.19
N ALA A 303 -16.20 2.36 -25.63
CA ALA A 303 -15.74 3.52 -26.38
C ALA A 303 -14.72 3.12 -27.46
N GLN A 304 -13.76 2.28 -27.11
CA GLN A 304 -12.76 1.80 -28.07
C GLN A 304 -13.38 0.94 -29.16
N ALA A 305 -14.29 0.02 -28.82
CA ALA A 305 -15.02 -0.80 -29.80
C ALA A 305 -15.88 0.04 -30.74
N ALA A 306 -16.35 1.21 -30.30
CA ALA A 306 -17.06 2.18 -31.13
C ALA A 306 -16.13 3.07 -31.97
N GLY A 307 -14.82 2.83 -31.97
CA GLY A 307 -13.82 3.59 -32.76
C GLY A 307 -13.57 5.01 -32.25
N LYS A 308 -13.87 5.30 -30.96
CA LYS A 308 -13.64 6.61 -30.37
C LYS A 308 -12.15 6.83 -30.11
N THR A 309 -11.77 8.09 -29.98
CA THR A 309 -10.42 8.46 -29.51
C THR A 309 -10.36 8.47 -27.99
N LEU A 310 -9.16 8.48 -27.41
CA LEU A 310 -8.95 8.63 -25.97
C LEU A 310 -9.64 9.89 -25.41
N GLU A 311 -9.49 11.03 -26.10
CA GLU A 311 -10.11 12.29 -25.68
C GLU A 311 -11.65 12.23 -25.72
N GLN A 312 -12.22 11.60 -26.73
CA GLN A 312 -13.67 11.35 -26.77
C GLN A 312 -14.12 10.44 -25.63
N THR A 313 -13.34 9.41 -25.32
CA THR A 313 -13.62 8.49 -24.21
C THR A 313 -13.60 9.22 -22.87
N LYS A 314 -12.59 10.06 -22.61
CA LYS A 314 -12.52 10.91 -21.42
C LYS A 314 -13.72 11.86 -21.29
N ALA A 315 -14.14 12.44 -22.41
CA ALA A 315 -15.31 13.32 -22.43
C ALA A 315 -16.64 12.60 -22.12
N GLU A 316 -16.75 11.33 -22.50
CA GLU A 316 -17.95 10.51 -22.27
C GLU A 316 -18.00 9.83 -20.91
N LEU A 317 -16.85 9.65 -20.28
CA LEU A 317 -16.70 9.05 -18.96
C LEU A 317 -16.22 10.08 -17.92
N PRO A 318 -16.89 11.23 -17.76
CA PRO A 318 -16.50 12.20 -16.74
C PRO A 318 -16.71 11.60 -15.32
N LEU A 319 -15.92 12.06 -14.34
CA LEU A 319 -16.04 11.60 -12.93
C LEU A 319 -17.46 11.75 -12.38
N THR A 320 -18.23 12.70 -12.88
CA THR A 320 -19.64 12.93 -12.50
C THR A 320 -20.57 11.75 -12.81
N ASN A 321 -20.17 10.85 -13.72
CA ASN A 321 -20.91 9.62 -14.01
C ASN A 321 -20.69 8.55 -12.94
N PHE A 322 -19.78 8.78 -11.98
CA PHE A 322 -19.38 7.86 -10.92
C PHE A 322 -19.59 8.51 -9.54
N PRO A 323 -20.86 8.76 -9.15
CA PRO A 323 -21.15 9.51 -7.94
C PRO A 323 -20.67 8.83 -6.65
N GLU A 324 -20.47 7.52 -6.68
CA GLU A 324 -19.96 6.72 -5.57
C GLU A 324 -18.53 7.09 -5.18
N VAL A 325 -17.69 7.50 -6.14
CA VAL A 325 -16.31 7.93 -5.88
C VAL A 325 -16.13 9.44 -5.99
N ALA A 326 -16.96 10.14 -6.78
CA ALA A 326 -16.90 11.60 -6.91
C ALA A 326 -17.14 12.33 -5.57
N LYS A 327 -17.81 11.68 -4.61
CA LYS A 327 -18.13 12.21 -3.28
C LYS A 327 -17.19 11.76 -2.19
N LEU A 328 -16.20 10.91 -2.51
CA LEU A 328 -15.20 10.53 -1.52
C LEU A 328 -14.46 11.79 -1.08
N PRO A 329 -14.39 12.05 0.23
CA PRO A 329 -13.65 13.21 0.69
C PRO A 329 -12.18 13.04 0.32
N ASN A 330 -11.57 14.12 -0.22
CA ASN A 330 -10.13 14.17 -0.47
C ASN A 330 -9.31 13.85 0.81
N GLU A 331 -9.96 13.88 1.97
CA GLU A 331 -9.37 13.49 3.25
C GLU A 331 -9.01 12.00 3.33
N GLU A 332 -9.78 11.12 2.68
CA GLU A 332 -9.49 9.69 2.61
C GLU A 332 -8.33 9.40 1.65
N LEU A 333 -8.04 10.36 0.74
CA LEU A 333 -6.91 10.33 -0.17
C LEU A 333 -5.68 11.07 0.40
N ARG A 334 -5.75 11.59 1.63
CA ARG A 334 -4.62 12.27 2.27
C ARG A 334 -3.41 11.35 2.37
N GLY A 335 -2.30 11.85 1.87
CA GLY A 335 -1.05 11.10 1.71
C GLY A 335 -0.76 10.76 0.26
N THR A 336 -1.73 10.89 -0.65
CA THR A 336 -1.45 10.82 -2.08
C THR A 336 -1.19 12.23 -2.62
N GLN A 337 -0.28 12.34 -3.55
CA GLN A 337 0.00 13.57 -4.30
C GLN A 337 -1.06 13.87 -5.39
N TRP A 338 -2.15 13.07 -5.43
CA TRP A 338 -3.13 13.09 -6.51
C TRP A 338 -4.50 13.54 -6.02
N GLU A 339 -5.18 14.37 -6.83
CA GLU A 339 -6.60 14.64 -6.67
C GLU A 339 -7.43 13.56 -7.35
N ILE A 340 -8.63 13.26 -6.86
CA ILE A 340 -9.48 12.19 -7.40
C ILE A 340 -9.79 12.35 -8.89
N LEU A 341 -9.89 13.58 -9.38
CA LEU A 341 -10.09 13.84 -10.81
C LEU A 341 -8.86 13.42 -11.63
N ASP A 342 -7.65 13.72 -11.16
CA ASP A 342 -6.40 13.34 -11.83
C ASP A 342 -6.26 11.81 -11.86
N ILE A 343 -6.62 11.13 -10.76
CA ILE A 343 -6.64 9.67 -10.67
C ILE A 343 -7.62 9.07 -11.67
N HIS A 344 -8.83 9.63 -11.76
CA HIS A 344 -9.85 9.15 -12.69
C HIS A 344 -9.38 9.25 -14.15
N GLN A 345 -8.75 10.37 -14.52
CA GLN A 345 -8.20 10.55 -15.87
C GLN A 345 -7.06 9.56 -16.16
N GLN A 346 -6.17 9.34 -15.20
CA GLN A 346 -5.09 8.35 -15.32
C GLN A 346 -5.61 6.93 -15.42
N ASN A 347 -6.69 6.59 -14.71
CA ASN A 347 -7.34 5.30 -14.83
C ASN A 347 -7.86 5.08 -16.26
N ILE A 348 -8.47 6.09 -16.88
CA ILE A 348 -8.91 5.99 -18.28
C ILE A 348 -7.70 5.82 -19.22
N ASP A 349 -6.64 6.63 -19.04
CA ASP A 349 -5.42 6.53 -19.85
C ASP A 349 -4.80 5.14 -19.79
N HIS A 350 -4.72 4.58 -18.58
CA HIS A 350 -4.16 3.26 -18.37
C HIS A 350 -5.01 2.16 -19.01
N LEU A 351 -6.32 2.13 -18.75
CA LEU A 351 -7.23 1.13 -19.29
C LEU A 351 -7.32 1.23 -20.83
N TRP A 352 -7.27 2.44 -21.38
CA TRP A 352 -7.20 2.67 -22.83
C TRP A 352 -5.94 2.07 -23.45
N LYS A 353 -4.79 2.29 -22.79
CA LYS A 353 -3.50 1.74 -23.24
C LYS A 353 -3.49 0.21 -23.20
N VAL A 354 -4.10 -0.39 -22.19
CA VAL A 354 -4.22 -1.86 -22.07
C VAL A 354 -4.99 -2.45 -23.24
N LEU A 355 -6.08 -1.82 -23.67
CA LEU A 355 -6.89 -2.28 -24.79
C LEU A 355 -6.25 -2.04 -26.17
N GLY A 356 -5.32 -1.12 -26.28
CA GLY A 356 -4.65 -0.77 -27.54
C GLY A 356 -3.43 -1.63 -27.86
N LYS A 357 -3.14 -2.61 -27.02
CA LYS A 357 -2.08 -3.60 -27.22
C LYS A 357 -2.63 -4.84 -27.88
#